data_7f883e8a6421db2737a10d8e5ba0f76c
#
_entry.id   7f883e8a6421db2737a10d8e5ba0f76c
#
_cell.length_a   1.000
_cell.length_b   1.000
_cell.length_c   1.000
_cell.angle_alpha   90.00
_cell.angle_beta   90.00
_cell.angle_gamma   90.00
#
_symmetry.space_group_name_H-M   'P 1'
#
loop_
_entity.id
_entity.type
_entity.pdbx_description
1 polymer ?
#
loop_
_entity_poly.entity_id
_entity_poly.type
_entity_poly.pdbx_seq_one_letter_code
_entity_poly.pdbx_strand_id
1 'polypeptide(L)'
;MQWFDMCEDDVDAWDFMGLPARVGGCGAAVTSAIRDGAYVASKFKALRSLDHHKAQLPPGACMKQETATAILHSKKRFGMEQRSARCARRLELNSMIFSGKFLRAVTKDMTSEAFAAAVRLRCGAKVATLPPMLSCICHSYNGREWEQREWVDHVHGLASLPGVNATTRHDGVTKFVFHDTVSPFCDAFWEPEGLQQFRCTECGARDVTSADAVSHATTCGIDVKALKRNRSGPDNEIWWEGVNQQYYDFTVINALCPSHVNSALDTLVSAVTRTKHVKYVESKKIPPNRFTVLACFTLGGVTEATRRFIVKCAGAAKLEDNDLAESFSVQLQHGNARILAQALRGALRAPA
;
A
#
# COMPACT_ATOMS: atom_id res chain seq x y z
N MET A 1 24.04 -8.83 8.17
CA MET A 1 22.90 -8.74 7.23
C MET A 1 21.80 -9.80 7.48
N GLN A 2 21.87 -10.52 8.56
CA GLN A 2 20.84 -11.48 9.00
C GLN A 2 19.47 -10.85 9.36
N TRP A 3 19.43 -9.53 9.53
CA TRP A 3 18.23 -8.80 9.98
C TRP A 3 17.01 -8.91 9.06
N PHE A 4 17.22 -9.08 7.75
CA PHE A 4 16.12 -9.14 6.78
C PHE A 4 15.88 -10.52 6.19
N ASP A 5 16.70 -11.52 6.53
CA ASP A 5 16.58 -12.87 5.96
C ASP A 5 16.40 -12.84 4.42
N MET A 6 17.22 -12.01 3.74
CA MET A 6 17.19 -11.85 2.29
C MET A 6 18.27 -12.70 1.66
N CYS A 7 18.00 -13.27 0.48
CA CYS A 7 18.99 -14.00 -0.28
C CYS A 7 20.14 -13.09 -0.68
N GLU A 8 21.39 -13.55 -0.50
CA GLU A 8 22.59 -12.77 -0.81
C GLU A 8 22.74 -12.53 -2.32
N ASP A 9 22.28 -13.45 -3.14
CA ASP A 9 22.28 -13.41 -4.61
C ASP A 9 21.09 -12.62 -5.20
N ASP A 10 20.19 -12.07 -4.38
CA ASP A 10 19.05 -11.29 -4.83
C ASP A 10 19.44 -9.86 -5.21
N VAL A 11 20.11 -9.75 -6.38
CA VAL A 11 20.64 -8.47 -6.90
C VAL A 11 19.54 -7.40 -6.99
N ASP A 12 18.31 -7.77 -7.38
CA ASP A 12 17.21 -6.81 -7.50
C ASP A 12 16.85 -6.23 -6.15
N ALA A 13 16.73 -7.06 -5.12
CA ALA A 13 16.41 -6.61 -3.78
C ALA A 13 17.50 -5.70 -3.20
N TRP A 14 18.77 -6.05 -3.41
CA TRP A 14 19.90 -5.22 -2.97
C TRP A 14 19.96 -3.89 -3.72
N ASP A 15 19.62 -3.89 -5.00
CA ASP A 15 19.50 -2.66 -5.79
C ASP A 15 18.39 -1.76 -5.26
N PHE A 16 17.21 -2.30 -4.91
CA PHE A 16 16.14 -1.54 -4.25
C PHE A 16 16.57 -1.00 -2.89
N MET A 17 17.26 -1.79 -2.08
CA MET A 17 17.76 -1.35 -0.79
C MET A 17 18.65 -0.10 -0.91
N GLY A 18 19.53 -0.08 -1.91
CA GLY A 18 20.51 0.99 -2.10
C GLY A 18 19.98 2.26 -2.77
N LEU A 19 18.80 2.25 -3.40
CA LEU A 19 18.20 3.44 -3.98
C LEU A 19 17.60 4.33 -2.88
N PRO A 20 17.67 5.68 -3.01
CA PRO A 20 16.96 6.59 -2.12
C PRO A 20 15.45 6.31 -2.09
N ALA A 21 14.82 6.51 -0.94
CA ALA A 21 13.37 6.26 -0.78
C ALA A 21 12.52 7.10 -1.75
N ARG A 22 12.93 8.35 -2.05
CA ARG A 22 12.24 9.25 -3.00
C ARG A 22 12.21 8.75 -4.45
N VAL A 23 13.11 7.83 -4.82
CA VAL A 23 13.16 7.22 -6.16
C VAL A 23 12.81 5.73 -6.14
N GLY A 24 12.14 5.30 -5.09
CA GLY A 24 11.57 3.96 -4.99
C GLY A 24 12.41 2.94 -4.21
N GLY A 25 13.54 3.34 -3.64
CA GLY A 25 14.36 2.46 -2.80
C GLY A 25 13.99 2.49 -1.30
N CYS A 26 14.87 1.92 -0.47
CA CYS A 26 14.75 1.95 0.98
C CYS A 26 15.64 3.00 1.64
N GLY A 27 16.55 3.63 0.91
CA GLY A 27 17.45 4.65 1.41
C GLY A 27 18.60 4.08 2.26
N ALA A 28 18.85 2.77 2.21
CA ALA A 28 20.00 2.20 2.86
C ALA A 28 21.28 2.73 2.22
N ALA A 29 22.19 3.24 3.04
CA ALA A 29 23.49 3.73 2.57
C ALA A 29 24.33 2.55 2.08
N VAL A 30 24.44 2.41 0.76
CA VAL A 30 25.35 1.43 0.17
C VAL A 30 26.70 2.13 -0.01
N THR A 31 27.68 1.71 0.78
CA THR A 31 29.02 2.31 0.81
C THR A 31 29.67 2.43 -0.58
N SER A 32 29.43 1.44 -1.46
CA SER A 32 29.93 1.49 -2.84
C SER A 32 29.35 2.65 -3.65
N ALA A 33 28.02 2.89 -3.57
CA ALA A 33 27.38 3.99 -4.31
C ALA A 33 27.86 5.35 -3.81
N ILE A 34 28.07 5.52 -2.50
CA ILE A 34 28.60 6.74 -1.90
C ILE A 34 30.05 6.93 -2.34
N ARG A 35 30.87 5.87 -2.26
CA ARG A 35 32.26 5.87 -2.69
C ARG A 35 32.40 6.24 -4.16
N ASP A 36 31.60 5.63 -5.02
CA ASP A 36 31.67 5.88 -6.46
C ASP A 36 31.27 7.32 -6.81
N GLY A 37 30.21 7.85 -6.13
CA GLY A 37 29.84 9.26 -6.27
C GLY A 37 30.94 10.23 -5.79
N ALA A 38 31.58 9.92 -4.66
CA ALA A 38 32.70 10.70 -4.13
C ALA A 38 33.92 10.64 -5.07
N TYR A 39 34.23 9.46 -5.61
CA TYR A 39 35.34 9.28 -6.56
C TYR A 39 35.13 10.09 -7.85
N VAL A 40 33.93 10.01 -8.45
CA VAL A 40 33.60 10.80 -9.65
C VAL A 40 33.69 12.28 -9.37
N ALA A 41 33.11 12.76 -8.27
CA ALA A 41 33.18 14.17 -7.88
C ALA A 41 34.64 14.64 -7.65
N SER A 42 35.46 13.82 -6.99
CA SER A 42 36.89 14.10 -6.75
C SER A 42 37.69 14.18 -8.06
N LYS A 43 37.42 13.28 -9.01
CA LYS A 43 38.03 13.33 -10.35
C LYS A 43 37.70 14.64 -11.10
N PHE A 44 36.42 15.04 -11.09
CA PHE A 44 36.01 16.33 -11.68
C PHE A 44 36.71 17.51 -11.02
N LYS A 45 36.83 17.50 -9.69
CA LYS A 45 37.55 18.56 -8.96
C LYS A 45 39.04 18.60 -9.32
N ALA A 46 39.68 17.41 -9.40
CA ALA A 46 41.10 17.32 -9.78
C ALA A 46 41.33 17.77 -11.23
N LEU A 47 40.48 17.36 -12.18
CA LEU A 47 40.59 17.80 -13.58
C LEU A 47 40.42 19.32 -13.72
N ARG A 48 39.54 19.95 -12.94
CA ARG A 48 39.42 21.43 -12.92
C ARG A 48 40.61 22.15 -12.39
N SER A 49 41.38 21.53 -11.51
CA SER A 49 42.61 22.15 -10.94
C SER A 49 43.80 22.07 -11.89
N LEU A 50 43.75 21.23 -12.91
CA LEU A 50 44.80 21.05 -13.92
C LEU A 50 44.54 21.95 -15.12
N ASP A 51 45.43 22.91 -15.38
CA ASP A 51 45.26 23.92 -16.42
C ASP A 51 45.13 23.34 -17.84
N HIS A 52 45.87 22.28 -18.16
CA HIS A 52 45.83 21.62 -19.46
C HIS A 52 44.56 20.81 -19.72
N HIS A 53 43.74 20.53 -18.68
CA HIS A 53 42.45 19.81 -18.79
C HIS A 53 41.25 20.76 -18.76
N LYS A 54 41.42 22.04 -18.47
CA LYS A 54 40.32 23.03 -18.39
C LYS A 54 39.58 23.17 -19.72
N ALA A 55 40.29 23.09 -20.83
CA ALA A 55 39.69 23.16 -22.15
C ALA A 55 38.81 21.95 -22.55
N GLN A 56 38.93 20.83 -21.82
CA GLN A 56 38.17 19.60 -22.11
C GLN A 56 36.85 19.52 -21.28
N LEU A 57 36.68 20.42 -20.31
CA LEU A 57 35.48 20.47 -19.53
C LEU A 57 34.55 21.57 -20.01
N PRO A 58 33.23 21.33 -20.09
CA PRO A 58 32.28 22.40 -20.42
C PRO A 58 32.42 23.58 -19.49
N PRO A 59 32.27 24.85 -20.00
CA PRO A 59 32.27 26.02 -19.14
C PRO A 59 31.29 25.87 -17.98
N GLY A 60 31.75 26.13 -16.74
CA GLY A 60 30.91 25.96 -15.55
C GLY A 60 30.75 24.52 -15.03
N ALA A 61 31.37 23.52 -15.67
CA ALA A 61 31.32 22.14 -15.19
C ALA A 61 31.82 22.04 -13.74
N CYS A 62 30.91 21.71 -12.87
CA CYS A 62 31.17 21.42 -11.46
C CYS A 62 30.27 20.26 -11.06
N MET A 63 30.88 19.18 -10.60
CA MET A 63 30.11 18.06 -10.12
C MET A 63 30.31 17.93 -8.62
N LYS A 64 29.26 18.25 -7.85
CA LYS A 64 29.21 17.95 -6.43
C LYS A 64 28.98 16.44 -6.26
N GLN A 65 29.43 15.88 -5.14
CA GLN A 65 29.21 14.46 -4.80
C GLN A 65 27.73 14.07 -4.87
N GLU A 66 26.85 14.94 -4.39
CA GLU A 66 25.40 14.73 -4.45
C GLU A 66 24.88 14.58 -5.89
N THR A 67 25.37 15.43 -6.81
CA THR A 67 25.00 15.35 -8.23
C THR A 67 25.52 14.08 -8.87
N ALA A 68 26.77 13.70 -8.61
CA ALA A 68 27.34 12.45 -9.12
C ALA A 68 26.58 11.22 -8.61
N THR A 69 26.26 11.21 -7.29
CA THR A 69 25.46 10.15 -6.68
C THR A 69 24.05 10.10 -7.26
N ALA A 70 23.40 11.25 -7.50
CA ALA A 70 22.07 11.31 -8.12
C ALA A 70 22.08 10.74 -9.56
N ILE A 71 23.13 11.02 -10.36
CA ILE A 71 23.28 10.45 -11.69
C ILE A 71 23.46 8.92 -11.64
N LEU A 72 24.27 8.42 -10.71
CA LEU A 72 24.46 6.97 -10.53
C LEU A 72 23.15 6.29 -10.11
N HIS A 73 22.42 6.89 -9.19
CA HIS A 73 21.10 6.38 -8.79
C HIS A 73 20.10 6.38 -9.95
N SER A 74 20.09 7.43 -10.79
CA SER A 74 19.22 7.50 -11.96
C SER A 74 19.55 6.41 -12.99
N LYS A 75 20.84 6.18 -13.27
CA LYS A 75 21.29 5.08 -14.15
C LYS A 75 20.91 3.71 -13.59
N LYS A 76 21.11 3.51 -12.28
CA LYS A 76 20.74 2.27 -11.59
C LYS A 76 19.23 2.04 -11.68
N ARG A 77 18.43 3.06 -11.37
CA ARG A 77 16.97 3.02 -11.49
C ARG A 77 16.53 2.65 -12.91
N PHE A 78 17.07 3.33 -13.92
CA PHE A 78 16.77 3.02 -15.31
C PHE A 78 17.09 1.58 -15.68
N GLY A 79 18.26 1.07 -15.28
CA GLY A 79 18.62 -0.33 -15.47
C GLY A 79 17.63 -1.30 -14.82
N MET A 80 17.14 -1.00 -13.62
CA MET A 80 16.12 -1.82 -12.94
C MET A 80 14.76 -1.78 -13.65
N GLU A 81 14.34 -0.61 -14.15
CA GLU A 81 13.09 -0.47 -14.91
C GLU A 81 13.09 -1.34 -16.19
N GLN A 82 14.26 -1.55 -16.81
CA GLN A 82 14.40 -2.38 -18.00
C GLN A 82 14.45 -3.90 -17.71
N ARG A 83 14.66 -4.33 -16.45
CA ARG A 83 14.79 -5.76 -16.13
C ARG A 83 13.47 -6.52 -16.27
N SER A 84 12.37 -5.94 -15.79
CA SER A 84 11.04 -6.53 -15.90
C SER A 84 9.93 -5.52 -15.62
N ALA A 85 8.74 -5.76 -16.17
CA ALA A 85 7.54 -4.97 -15.87
C ALA A 85 7.26 -4.90 -14.35
N ARG A 86 7.56 -5.97 -13.62
CA ARG A 86 7.40 -6.04 -12.16
C ARG A 86 8.38 -5.13 -11.43
N CYS A 87 9.65 -5.08 -11.84
CA CYS A 87 10.63 -4.15 -11.28
C CYS A 87 10.22 -2.70 -11.57
N ALA A 88 9.83 -2.38 -12.79
CA ALA A 88 9.35 -1.05 -13.19
C ALA A 88 8.12 -0.64 -12.34
N ARG A 89 7.13 -1.52 -12.22
CA ARG A 89 5.93 -1.28 -11.42
C ARG A 89 6.26 -1.07 -9.93
N ARG A 90 7.17 -1.85 -9.38
CA ARG A 90 7.60 -1.72 -8.00
C ARG A 90 8.30 -0.38 -7.75
N LEU A 91 9.17 0.06 -8.65
CA LEU A 91 9.81 1.38 -8.59
C LEU A 91 8.79 2.50 -8.65
N GLU A 92 7.81 2.42 -9.55
CA GLU A 92 6.73 3.37 -9.68
C GLU A 92 5.94 3.49 -8.36
N LEU A 93 5.44 2.38 -7.82
CA LEU A 93 4.69 2.33 -6.56
C LEU A 93 5.50 2.84 -5.37
N ASN A 94 6.76 2.45 -5.30
CA ASN A 94 7.67 2.86 -4.24
C ASN A 94 8.05 4.34 -4.30
N SER A 95 7.94 4.97 -5.47
CA SER A 95 8.19 6.41 -5.67
C SER A 95 6.96 7.27 -5.38
N MET A 96 5.79 6.66 -5.19
CA MET A 96 4.57 7.39 -4.88
C MET A 96 4.65 8.06 -3.51
N ILE A 97 3.86 9.12 -3.35
CA ILE A 97 3.74 9.83 -2.09
C ILE A 97 3.27 8.89 -0.98
N PHE A 98 3.85 9.02 0.19
CA PHE A 98 3.67 8.23 1.41
C PHE A 98 4.23 6.79 1.39
N SER A 99 4.59 6.23 0.23
CA SER A 99 5.04 4.83 0.13
C SER A 99 6.25 4.48 1.04
N GLY A 100 7.15 5.43 1.28
CA GLY A 100 8.33 5.26 2.13
C GLY A 100 8.21 5.80 3.55
N LYS A 101 7.05 6.29 3.95
CA LYS A 101 6.90 6.93 5.26
C LYS A 101 7.19 5.98 6.43
N PHE A 102 6.78 4.71 6.35
CA PHE A 102 7.06 3.71 7.38
C PHE A 102 8.55 3.48 7.64
N LEU A 103 9.43 3.81 6.70
CA LEU A 103 10.89 3.68 6.87
C LEU A 103 11.45 4.60 7.98
N ARG A 104 10.70 5.63 8.37
CA ARG A 104 11.04 6.54 9.47
C ARG A 104 10.51 6.06 10.83
N ALA A 105 9.49 5.20 10.81
CA ALA A 105 8.78 4.73 12.00
C ALA A 105 9.47 3.59 12.76
N VAL A 106 10.71 3.25 12.41
CA VAL A 106 11.47 2.08 12.93
C VAL A 106 11.58 2.05 14.45
N THR A 107 11.38 3.18 15.13
CA THR A 107 11.66 3.28 16.56
C THR A 107 10.42 3.40 17.45
N LYS A 108 9.22 3.58 16.88
CA LYS A 108 8.06 3.95 17.71
C LYS A 108 6.89 2.95 17.66
N ASP A 109 6.51 2.46 16.47
CA ASP A 109 5.20 1.82 16.30
C ASP A 109 5.23 0.52 15.51
N MET A 110 6.39 0.01 15.15
CA MET A 110 6.52 -1.17 14.30
C MET A 110 7.44 -2.22 14.93
N THR A 111 6.98 -3.47 15.03
CA THR A 111 7.85 -4.56 15.47
C THR A 111 8.95 -4.84 14.43
N SER A 112 10.09 -5.38 14.88
CA SER A 112 11.21 -5.70 13.97
C SER A 112 10.80 -6.65 12.85
N GLU A 113 9.92 -7.62 13.13
CA GLU A 113 9.43 -8.58 12.15
C GLU A 113 8.52 -7.91 11.12
N ALA A 114 7.60 -7.03 11.56
CA ALA A 114 6.72 -6.29 10.67
C ALA A 114 7.52 -5.33 9.79
N PHE A 115 8.52 -4.66 10.35
CA PHE A 115 9.42 -3.79 9.60
C PHE A 115 10.22 -4.58 8.55
N ALA A 116 10.84 -5.70 8.94
CA ALA A 116 11.57 -6.56 8.01
C ALA A 116 10.67 -7.08 6.88
N ALA A 117 9.43 -7.49 7.19
CA ALA A 117 8.46 -7.91 6.19
C ALA A 117 8.09 -6.77 5.23
N ALA A 118 7.89 -5.54 5.75
CA ALA A 118 7.58 -4.36 4.92
C ALA A 118 8.74 -3.99 3.99
N VAL A 119 9.98 -4.04 4.48
CA VAL A 119 11.18 -3.79 3.67
C VAL A 119 11.34 -4.85 2.59
N ARG A 120 11.18 -6.14 2.93
CA ARG A 120 11.21 -7.24 1.95
C ARG A 120 10.14 -7.06 0.88
N LEU A 121 8.90 -6.74 1.28
CA LEU A 121 7.82 -6.47 0.34
C LEU A 121 8.17 -5.28 -0.58
N ARG A 122 8.72 -4.20 -0.03
CA ARG A 122 9.13 -3.02 -0.79
C ARG A 122 10.22 -3.33 -1.82
N CYS A 123 11.22 -4.12 -1.44
CA CYS A 123 12.31 -4.54 -2.32
C CYS A 123 11.91 -5.67 -3.29
N GLY A 124 10.84 -6.40 -3.02
CA GLY A 124 10.51 -7.64 -3.71
C GLY A 124 11.52 -8.74 -3.41
N ALA A 125 12.09 -8.73 -2.20
CA ALA A 125 13.15 -9.64 -1.82
C ALA A 125 12.66 -11.07 -1.64
N LYS A 126 13.51 -12.02 -2.05
CA LYS A 126 13.36 -13.42 -1.70
C LYS A 126 13.80 -13.63 -0.25
N VAL A 127 13.09 -14.49 0.46
CA VAL A 127 13.40 -14.89 1.83
C VAL A 127 14.29 -16.13 1.78
N ALA A 128 15.49 -16.06 2.34
CA ALA A 128 16.50 -17.10 2.21
C ALA A 128 16.06 -18.46 2.80
N THR A 129 15.27 -18.41 3.88
CA THR A 129 14.78 -19.62 4.57
C THR A 129 13.56 -20.28 3.93
N LEU A 130 12.98 -19.69 2.86
CA LEU A 130 11.80 -20.22 2.19
C LEU A 130 12.17 -20.97 0.90
N PRO A 131 11.37 -21.97 0.50
CA PRO A 131 11.53 -22.63 -0.80
C PRO A 131 11.44 -21.62 -1.95
N PRO A 132 12.17 -21.83 -3.06
CA PRO A 132 12.10 -20.95 -4.24
C PRO A 132 10.70 -20.90 -4.88
N MET A 133 9.96 -21.98 -4.75
CA MET A 133 8.57 -22.12 -5.21
C MET A 133 7.65 -22.33 -4.01
N LEU A 134 6.49 -21.68 -4.04
CA LEU A 134 5.47 -21.74 -2.98
C LEU A 134 4.11 -22.03 -3.58
N SER A 135 3.38 -22.97 -2.98
CA SER A 135 2.03 -23.31 -3.41
C SER A 135 1.02 -22.29 -2.87
N CYS A 136 0.02 -21.92 -3.67
CA CYS A 136 -1.06 -21.06 -3.23
C CYS A 136 -2.14 -21.88 -2.52
N ILE A 137 -2.61 -21.35 -1.38
CA ILE A 137 -3.72 -21.93 -0.60
C ILE A 137 -5.07 -21.27 -0.90
N CYS A 138 -5.14 -20.36 -1.87
CA CYS A 138 -6.39 -19.70 -2.22
C CYS A 138 -7.27 -20.60 -3.11
N HIS A 139 -8.59 -20.41 -3.03
CA HIS A 139 -9.54 -21.23 -3.81
C HIS A 139 -9.33 -21.17 -5.33
N SER A 140 -8.92 -20.01 -5.87
CA SER A 140 -8.78 -19.80 -7.31
C SER A 140 -7.54 -20.45 -7.92
N TYR A 141 -6.49 -20.66 -7.10
CA TYR A 141 -5.18 -21.15 -7.55
C TYR A 141 -4.63 -22.23 -6.62
N ASN A 142 -5.52 -23.00 -5.98
CA ASN A 142 -5.13 -24.04 -5.04
C ASN A 142 -4.16 -25.04 -5.69
N GLY A 143 -3.01 -25.25 -5.06
CA GLY A 143 -1.96 -26.14 -5.55
C GLY A 143 -1.11 -25.57 -6.69
N ARG A 144 -1.39 -24.38 -7.23
CA ARG A 144 -0.49 -23.75 -8.19
C ARG A 144 0.77 -23.29 -7.51
N GLU A 145 1.91 -23.69 -8.07
CA GLU A 145 3.23 -23.22 -7.63
C GLU A 145 3.57 -21.88 -8.26
N TRP A 146 4.17 -21.02 -7.47
CA TRP A 146 4.58 -19.69 -7.83
C TRP A 146 6.03 -19.47 -7.42
N GLU A 147 6.78 -18.73 -8.23
CA GLU A 147 8.05 -18.17 -7.74
C GLU A 147 7.78 -17.30 -6.50
N GLN A 148 8.69 -17.33 -5.55
CA GLN A 148 8.52 -16.71 -4.23
C GLN A 148 8.07 -15.24 -4.30
N ARG A 149 8.64 -14.43 -5.22
CA ARG A 149 8.25 -13.02 -5.42
C ARG A 149 6.82 -12.88 -5.92
N GLU A 150 6.44 -13.69 -6.91
CA GLU A 150 5.10 -13.66 -7.46
C GLU A 150 4.06 -14.13 -6.45
N TRP A 151 4.42 -15.13 -5.66
CA TRP A 151 3.57 -15.62 -4.59
C TRP A 151 3.32 -14.53 -3.53
N VAL A 152 4.37 -13.82 -3.09
CA VAL A 152 4.24 -12.70 -2.14
C VAL A 152 3.33 -11.61 -2.71
N ASP A 153 3.52 -11.22 -3.96
CA ASP A 153 2.69 -10.22 -4.61
C ASP A 153 1.24 -10.69 -4.77
N HIS A 154 1.03 -11.98 -5.04
CA HIS A 154 -0.30 -12.59 -5.16
C HIS A 154 -1.05 -12.59 -3.82
N VAL A 155 -0.45 -13.06 -2.73
CA VAL A 155 -1.15 -13.22 -1.44
C VAL A 155 -1.61 -11.90 -0.84
N HIS A 156 -0.95 -10.79 -1.12
CA HIS A 156 -1.35 -9.47 -0.65
C HIS A 156 -2.65 -8.95 -1.28
N GLY A 157 -3.11 -9.55 -2.36
CA GLY A 157 -4.40 -9.23 -3.00
C GLY A 157 -5.56 -10.15 -2.58
N LEU A 158 -5.30 -11.20 -1.81
CA LEU A 158 -6.31 -12.21 -1.53
C LEU A 158 -7.24 -11.81 -0.39
N ALA A 159 -8.54 -11.72 -0.71
CA ALA A 159 -9.61 -11.61 0.29
C ALA A 159 -10.01 -12.99 0.86
N SER A 160 -9.64 -14.09 0.19
CA SER A 160 -10.05 -15.45 0.53
C SER A 160 -9.11 -16.21 1.46
N LEU A 161 -8.03 -15.57 1.94
CA LEU A 161 -7.17 -16.21 2.94
C LEU A 161 -7.92 -16.37 4.27
N PRO A 162 -7.90 -17.55 4.89
CA PRO A 162 -8.50 -17.75 6.20
C PRO A 162 -7.88 -16.85 7.26
N GLY A 163 -8.70 -16.18 8.06
CA GLY A 163 -8.24 -15.31 9.14
C GLY A 163 -7.79 -13.93 8.65
N VAL A 164 -6.49 -13.67 8.60
CA VAL A 164 -5.94 -12.37 8.19
C VAL A 164 -5.76 -12.31 6.68
N ASN A 165 -6.44 -11.39 6.02
CA ASN A 165 -6.48 -11.26 4.57
C ASN A 165 -6.56 -9.79 4.12
N ALA A 166 -6.74 -9.54 2.82
CA ALA A 166 -6.84 -8.18 2.29
C ALA A 166 -7.99 -7.37 2.91
N THR A 167 -9.11 -8.01 3.30
CA THR A 167 -10.23 -7.34 3.97
C THR A 167 -9.84 -6.91 5.39
N THR A 168 -9.20 -7.78 6.17
CA THR A 168 -8.73 -7.43 7.53
C THR A 168 -7.70 -6.31 7.53
N ARG A 169 -6.82 -6.25 6.50
CA ARG A 169 -5.90 -5.12 6.33
C ARG A 169 -6.65 -3.83 6.03
N HIS A 170 -7.61 -3.88 5.11
CA HIS A 170 -8.48 -2.77 4.77
C HIS A 170 -9.20 -2.25 6.02
N ASP A 171 -9.88 -3.12 6.76
CA ASP A 171 -10.60 -2.77 7.97
C ASP A 171 -9.69 -2.14 9.04
N GLY A 172 -8.47 -2.65 9.20
CA GLY A 172 -7.49 -2.12 10.15
C GLY A 172 -7.05 -0.69 9.79
N VAL A 173 -6.77 -0.43 8.51
CA VAL A 173 -6.40 0.92 8.05
C VAL A 173 -7.58 1.87 8.14
N THR A 174 -8.77 1.43 7.73
CA THR A 174 -10.00 2.21 7.77
C THR A 174 -10.34 2.59 9.22
N LYS A 175 -10.29 1.62 10.15
CA LYS A 175 -10.50 1.87 11.59
C LYS A 175 -9.52 2.92 12.11
N PHE A 176 -8.22 2.77 11.83
CA PHE A 176 -7.21 3.72 12.28
C PHE A 176 -7.51 5.14 11.79
N VAL A 177 -7.75 5.30 10.48
CA VAL A 177 -7.95 6.64 9.89
C VAL A 177 -9.23 7.29 10.40
N PHE A 178 -10.34 6.58 10.39
CA PHE A 178 -11.63 7.16 10.69
C PHE A 178 -11.97 7.14 12.16
N HIS A 179 -11.77 6.02 12.84
CA HIS A 179 -12.17 5.87 14.24
C HIS A 179 -11.12 6.46 15.18
N ASP A 180 -9.85 6.10 14.99
CA ASP A 180 -8.83 6.49 15.95
C ASP A 180 -8.32 7.93 15.70
N THR A 181 -8.41 8.43 14.43
CA THR A 181 -7.89 9.75 14.07
C THR A 181 -8.97 10.80 13.90
N VAL A 182 -10.04 10.53 13.16
CA VAL A 182 -11.04 11.55 12.75
C VAL A 182 -12.18 11.67 13.76
N SER A 183 -12.72 10.56 14.23
CA SER A 183 -13.89 10.52 15.13
C SER A 183 -13.74 11.33 16.42
N PRO A 184 -12.56 11.51 17.02
CA PRO A 184 -12.41 12.40 18.19
C PRO A 184 -12.63 13.90 17.88
N PHE A 185 -12.58 14.31 16.61
CA PHE A 185 -12.60 15.72 16.19
C PHE A 185 -13.76 16.07 15.25
N CYS A 186 -14.43 15.07 14.70
CA CYS A 186 -15.56 15.25 13.77
C CYS A 186 -16.60 14.17 14.03
N ASP A 187 -17.86 14.45 13.70
CA ASP A 187 -18.89 13.42 13.67
C ASP A 187 -18.62 12.47 12.51
N ALA A 188 -18.02 11.32 12.84
CA ALA A 188 -17.64 10.30 11.89
C ALA A 188 -18.34 8.96 12.24
N PHE A 189 -19.01 8.39 11.26
CA PHE A 189 -19.75 7.13 11.40
C PHE A 189 -19.12 6.06 10.52
N TRP A 190 -18.67 4.99 11.14
CA TRP A 190 -18.21 3.82 10.42
C TRP A 190 -19.41 3.02 9.91
N GLU A 191 -19.41 2.72 8.60
CA GLU A 191 -20.49 2.01 7.92
C GLU A 191 -21.86 2.62 8.30
N PRO A 192 -22.21 3.78 7.69
CA PRO A 192 -23.39 4.58 8.07
C PRO A 192 -24.65 3.73 8.20
N GLU A 193 -25.33 3.79 9.33
CA GLU A 193 -26.48 2.94 9.65
C GLU A 193 -27.60 3.02 8.62
N GLY A 194 -27.87 4.23 8.12
CA GLY A 194 -28.89 4.45 7.10
C GLY A 194 -28.62 3.77 5.74
N LEU A 195 -27.37 3.37 5.49
CA LEU A 195 -26.96 2.71 4.24
C LEU A 195 -26.65 1.22 4.44
N GLN A 196 -26.79 0.71 5.66
CA GLN A 196 -26.56 -0.70 5.95
C GLN A 196 -27.66 -1.56 5.32
N GLN A 197 -27.25 -2.71 4.85
CA GLN A 197 -28.14 -3.75 4.37
C GLN A 197 -27.84 -5.06 5.12
N PHE A 198 -28.87 -5.87 5.25
CA PHE A 198 -28.81 -7.14 5.92
C PHE A 198 -29.26 -8.26 4.98
N ARG A 199 -28.72 -9.43 5.23
CA ARG A 199 -29.17 -10.67 4.61
C ARG A 199 -29.96 -11.48 5.63
N CYS A 200 -31.16 -11.85 5.27
CA CYS A 200 -31.94 -12.81 6.03
C CYS A 200 -31.51 -14.24 5.71
N THR A 201 -31.19 -15.03 6.71
CA THR A 201 -30.82 -16.44 6.52
C THR A 201 -32.02 -17.33 6.27
N GLU A 202 -33.21 -16.94 6.74
CA GLU A 202 -34.44 -17.73 6.58
C GLU A 202 -35.02 -17.65 5.17
N CYS A 203 -35.31 -16.44 4.69
CA CYS A 203 -35.92 -16.27 3.36
C CYS A 203 -34.91 -16.00 2.25
N GLY A 204 -33.64 -15.80 2.56
CA GLY A 204 -32.58 -15.51 1.59
C GLY A 204 -32.54 -14.07 1.08
N ALA A 205 -33.42 -13.17 1.54
CA ALA A 205 -33.41 -11.77 1.17
C ALA A 205 -32.04 -11.14 1.47
N ARG A 206 -31.47 -10.37 0.49
CA ARG A 206 -30.09 -9.84 0.60
C ARG A 206 -30.00 -8.35 0.83
N ASP A 207 -31.08 -7.61 0.66
CA ASP A 207 -31.08 -6.16 0.64
C ASP A 207 -32.08 -5.57 1.63
N VAL A 208 -32.23 -6.21 2.79
CA VAL A 208 -33.04 -5.69 3.89
C VAL A 208 -32.39 -4.44 4.44
N THR A 209 -33.04 -3.30 4.34
CA THR A 209 -32.50 -2.03 4.85
C THR A 209 -32.57 -1.97 6.37
N SER A 210 -31.79 -1.07 7.00
CA SER A 210 -31.89 -0.83 8.45
C SER A 210 -33.32 -0.42 8.88
N ALA A 211 -34.01 0.35 8.04
CA ALA A 211 -35.38 0.77 8.29
C ALA A 211 -36.37 -0.42 8.30
N ASP A 212 -36.14 -1.40 7.44
CA ASP A 212 -37.01 -2.55 7.27
C ASP A 212 -36.60 -3.74 8.15
N ALA A 213 -35.44 -3.68 8.83
CA ALA A 213 -34.85 -4.82 9.52
C ALA A 213 -35.79 -5.43 10.58
N VAL A 214 -36.46 -4.58 11.36
CA VAL A 214 -37.37 -5.02 12.42
C VAL A 214 -38.61 -5.69 11.82
N SER A 215 -39.27 -5.04 10.86
CA SER A 215 -40.47 -5.57 10.20
C SER A 215 -40.16 -6.86 9.44
N HIS A 216 -39.03 -6.91 8.76
CA HIS A 216 -38.59 -8.11 8.03
C HIS A 216 -38.30 -9.27 8.98
N ALA A 217 -37.56 -9.02 10.08
CA ALA A 217 -37.26 -10.04 11.08
C ALA A 217 -38.56 -10.61 11.71
N THR A 218 -39.50 -9.74 12.06
CA THR A 218 -40.81 -10.14 12.56
C THR A 218 -41.56 -11.01 11.57
N THR A 219 -41.58 -10.62 10.29
CA THR A 219 -42.23 -11.39 9.22
C THR A 219 -41.59 -12.76 9.03
N CYS A 220 -40.28 -12.89 9.18
CA CYS A 220 -39.53 -14.14 9.08
C CYS A 220 -39.49 -14.95 10.38
N GLY A 221 -40.06 -14.44 11.48
CA GLY A 221 -40.08 -15.14 12.79
C GLY A 221 -38.70 -15.29 13.42
N ILE A 222 -37.76 -14.37 13.14
CA ILE A 222 -36.39 -14.38 13.66
C ILE A 222 -36.11 -13.14 14.52
N ASP A 223 -35.08 -13.24 15.38
CA ASP A 223 -34.54 -12.06 16.06
C ASP A 223 -33.84 -11.14 15.04
N VAL A 224 -34.01 -9.83 15.15
CA VAL A 224 -33.27 -8.84 14.31
C VAL A 224 -31.77 -9.09 14.35
N LYS A 225 -31.21 -9.51 15.48
CA LYS A 225 -29.79 -9.87 15.64
C LYS A 225 -29.36 -11.07 14.79
N ALA A 226 -30.29 -11.90 14.31
CA ALA A 226 -30.01 -13.02 13.42
C ALA A 226 -29.84 -12.57 11.95
N LEU A 227 -30.24 -11.34 11.61
CA LEU A 227 -29.97 -10.77 10.31
C LEU A 227 -28.45 -10.56 10.16
N LYS A 228 -27.88 -11.20 9.15
CA LYS A 228 -26.45 -11.04 8.84
C LYS A 228 -26.23 -9.72 8.13
N ARG A 229 -25.42 -8.85 8.73
CA ARG A 229 -25.03 -7.58 8.12
C ARG A 229 -24.35 -7.82 6.77
N ASN A 230 -24.88 -7.20 5.72
CA ASN A 230 -24.24 -7.15 4.42
C ASN A 230 -23.45 -5.82 4.35
N ARG A 231 -22.12 -5.87 4.29
CA ARG A 231 -21.24 -4.69 4.16
C ARG A 231 -21.42 -4.05 2.78
N SER A 232 -22.55 -3.42 2.56
CA SER A 232 -22.94 -2.84 1.28
C SER A 232 -22.81 -1.31 1.22
N GLY A 233 -22.67 -0.64 2.36
CA GLY A 233 -22.45 0.80 2.46
C GLY A 233 -21.01 1.24 2.13
N PRO A 234 -20.75 2.55 1.95
CA PRO A 234 -19.41 3.11 1.99
C PRO A 234 -18.80 2.88 3.38
N ASP A 235 -17.47 2.90 3.47
CA ASP A 235 -16.80 2.60 4.74
C ASP A 235 -17.11 3.64 5.81
N ASN A 236 -17.27 4.92 5.42
CA ASN A 236 -17.45 6.00 6.39
C ASN A 236 -18.29 7.16 5.85
N GLU A 237 -18.94 7.81 6.79
CA GLU A 237 -19.60 9.08 6.66
C GLU A 237 -18.97 10.07 7.64
N ILE A 238 -18.60 11.27 7.19
CA ILE A 238 -17.98 12.29 8.02
C ILE A 238 -18.71 13.61 7.81
N TRP A 239 -19.04 14.24 8.92
CA TRP A 239 -19.56 15.60 8.98
C TRP A 239 -18.42 16.54 9.37
N TRP A 240 -17.84 17.20 8.37
CA TRP A 240 -16.81 18.19 8.60
C TRP A 240 -17.43 19.51 9.04
N GLU A 241 -16.79 20.21 10.00
CA GLU A 241 -17.23 21.52 10.45
C GLU A 241 -17.41 22.49 9.26
N GLY A 242 -18.59 23.12 9.17
CA GLY A 242 -18.94 24.05 8.07
C GLY A 242 -19.12 23.43 6.69
N VAL A 243 -19.06 22.11 6.57
CA VAL A 243 -19.20 21.39 5.30
C VAL A 243 -20.34 20.36 5.41
N ASN A 244 -20.97 20.09 4.28
CA ASN A 244 -21.97 19.02 4.19
C ASN A 244 -21.35 17.64 4.45
N GLN A 245 -22.20 16.72 4.89
CA GLN A 245 -21.97 15.29 4.96
C GLN A 245 -21.18 14.75 3.75
N GLN A 246 -20.12 14.02 4.00
CA GLN A 246 -19.27 13.40 3.00
C GLN A 246 -19.16 11.90 3.26
N TYR A 247 -19.22 11.11 2.20
CA TYR A 247 -19.06 9.67 2.23
C TYR A 247 -17.71 9.26 1.64
N TYR A 248 -17.03 8.37 2.30
CA TYR A 248 -15.73 7.86 1.88
C TYR A 248 -15.73 6.34 1.82
N ASP A 249 -15.10 5.80 0.79
CA ASP A 249 -14.84 4.38 0.66
C ASP A 249 -13.35 4.16 0.40
N PHE A 250 -12.73 3.44 1.32
CA PHE A 250 -11.29 3.17 1.26
C PHE A 250 -11.01 1.90 0.46
N THR A 251 -9.94 1.87 -0.30
CA THR A 251 -9.56 0.68 -1.05
C THR A 251 -8.04 0.53 -1.14
N VAL A 252 -7.56 -0.70 -1.03
CA VAL A 252 -6.14 -1.04 -1.19
C VAL A 252 -5.96 -1.83 -2.49
N ILE A 253 -5.25 -1.24 -3.44
CA ILE A 253 -5.00 -1.82 -4.77
C ILE A 253 -3.67 -2.58 -4.74
N ASN A 254 -3.71 -3.87 -5.11
CA ASN A 254 -2.50 -4.64 -5.35
C ASN A 254 -2.11 -4.57 -6.83
N ALA A 255 -1.31 -3.57 -7.20
CA ALA A 255 -0.87 -3.37 -8.58
C ALA A 255 0.30 -4.29 -9.02
N LEU A 256 0.83 -5.12 -8.09
CA LEU A 256 1.88 -6.09 -8.38
C LEU A 256 1.33 -7.48 -8.69
N CYS A 257 0.03 -7.72 -8.50
CA CYS A 257 -0.53 -9.02 -8.86
C CYS A 257 -0.46 -9.26 -10.38
N PRO A 258 -0.40 -10.51 -10.83
CA PRO A 258 -0.20 -10.84 -12.24
C PRO A 258 -1.20 -10.19 -13.20
N SER A 259 -2.45 -10.01 -12.76
CA SER A 259 -3.51 -9.38 -13.57
C SER A 259 -3.37 -7.85 -13.71
N HIS A 260 -2.58 -7.20 -12.86
CA HIS A 260 -2.49 -5.73 -12.80
C HIS A 260 -1.10 -5.19 -13.16
N VAL A 261 -0.05 -6.01 -13.11
CA VAL A 261 1.34 -5.56 -13.20
C VAL A 261 1.65 -4.78 -14.50
N ASN A 262 0.93 -5.08 -15.57
CA ASN A 262 1.08 -4.42 -16.89
C ASN A 262 0.04 -3.30 -17.11
N SER A 263 -0.90 -3.07 -16.19
CA SER A 263 -1.93 -2.03 -16.33
C SER A 263 -1.41 -0.70 -15.78
N ALA A 264 -1.65 0.43 -16.45
CA ALA A 264 -1.31 1.73 -15.90
C ALA A 264 -2.00 1.97 -14.54
N LEU A 265 -1.33 2.64 -13.60
CA LEU A 265 -1.90 2.88 -12.25
C LEU A 265 -3.19 3.67 -12.32
N ASP A 266 -3.27 4.68 -13.19
CA ASP A 266 -4.48 5.48 -13.39
C ASP A 266 -5.65 4.64 -13.91
N THR A 267 -5.38 3.64 -14.75
CA THR A 267 -6.40 2.69 -15.22
C THR A 267 -6.93 1.86 -14.07
N LEU A 268 -6.06 1.36 -13.18
CA LEU A 268 -6.48 0.58 -12.01
C LEU A 268 -7.31 1.44 -11.04
N VAL A 269 -6.86 2.66 -10.77
CA VAL A 269 -7.59 3.61 -9.91
C VAL A 269 -8.95 3.94 -10.52
N SER A 270 -9.00 4.24 -11.80
CA SER A 270 -10.24 4.56 -12.52
C SER A 270 -11.23 3.41 -12.52
N ALA A 271 -10.78 2.17 -12.72
CA ALA A 271 -11.61 0.98 -12.69
C ALA A 271 -12.25 0.76 -11.30
N VAL A 272 -11.44 0.88 -10.25
CA VAL A 272 -11.93 0.75 -8.86
C VAL A 272 -12.90 1.89 -8.54
N THR A 273 -12.55 3.13 -8.88
CA THR A 273 -13.41 4.30 -8.65
C THR A 273 -14.75 4.13 -9.34
N ARG A 274 -14.77 3.71 -10.60
CA ARG A 274 -16.00 3.45 -11.36
C ARG A 274 -16.86 2.38 -10.68
N THR A 275 -16.26 1.27 -10.26
CA THR A 275 -16.98 0.19 -9.56
C THR A 275 -17.65 0.70 -8.29
N LYS A 276 -16.95 1.53 -7.50
CA LYS A 276 -17.48 2.12 -6.27
C LYS A 276 -18.56 3.18 -6.56
N HIS A 277 -18.41 4.00 -7.62
CA HIS A 277 -19.46 4.94 -8.05
C HIS A 277 -20.74 4.22 -8.46
N VAL A 278 -20.68 3.20 -9.28
CA VAL A 278 -21.85 2.37 -9.62
C VAL A 278 -22.51 1.85 -8.36
N LYS A 279 -21.71 1.29 -7.44
CA LYS A 279 -22.23 0.70 -6.21
C LYS A 279 -22.88 1.72 -5.27
N TYR A 280 -22.33 2.92 -5.11
CA TYR A 280 -22.78 3.86 -4.08
C TYR A 280 -23.54 5.06 -4.64
N VAL A 281 -23.07 5.63 -5.72
CA VAL A 281 -23.72 6.81 -6.32
C VAL A 281 -24.99 6.40 -7.09
N GLU A 282 -24.85 5.41 -7.98
CA GLU A 282 -25.98 4.99 -8.81
C GLU A 282 -26.99 4.14 -8.03
N SER A 283 -26.51 3.11 -7.30
CA SER A 283 -27.39 2.14 -6.62
C SER A 283 -27.91 2.65 -5.28
N LYS A 284 -27.08 3.37 -4.48
CA LYS A 284 -27.45 3.88 -3.15
C LYS A 284 -27.92 5.33 -3.17
N LYS A 285 -27.89 5.98 -4.35
CA LYS A 285 -28.32 7.38 -4.55
C LYS A 285 -27.54 8.39 -3.73
N ILE A 286 -26.29 8.09 -3.36
CA ILE A 286 -25.40 9.06 -2.73
C ILE A 286 -25.07 10.14 -3.77
N PRO A 287 -25.20 11.44 -3.46
CA PRO A 287 -24.85 12.49 -4.40
C PRO A 287 -23.37 12.39 -4.83
N PRO A 288 -23.05 12.47 -6.14
CA PRO A 288 -21.67 12.31 -6.63
C PRO A 288 -20.65 13.24 -5.98
N ASN A 289 -21.05 14.48 -5.67
CA ASN A 289 -20.21 15.49 -5.01
C ASN A 289 -20.01 15.23 -3.52
N ARG A 290 -20.70 14.27 -2.94
CA ARG A 290 -20.57 13.84 -1.54
C ARG A 290 -19.88 12.48 -1.39
N PHE A 291 -19.43 11.87 -2.47
CA PHE A 291 -18.78 10.56 -2.42
C PHE A 291 -17.34 10.62 -2.94
N THR A 292 -16.41 10.06 -2.20
CA THR A 292 -14.99 10.03 -2.56
C THR A 292 -14.40 8.65 -2.33
N VAL A 293 -13.74 8.11 -3.34
CA VAL A 293 -12.94 6.88 -3.23
C VAL A 293 -11.53 7.24 -2.80
N LEU A 294 -11.10 6.66 -1.68
CA LEU A 294 -9.77 6.81 -1.12
C LEU A 294 -8.95 5.58 -1.49
N ALA A 295 -8.15 5.67 -2.55
CA ALA A 295 -7.34 4.57 -3.00
C ALA A 295 -5.89 4.70 -2.52
N CYS A 296 -5.33 3.59 -2.03
CA CYS A 296 -3.91 3.41 -1.79
C CYS A 296 -3.43 2.11 -2.43
N PHE A 297 -2.13 1.94 -2.51
CA PHE A 297 -1.49 0.75 -3.05
C PHE A 297 -0.83 -0.08 -1.93
N THR A 298 -0.72 -1.37 -2.15
CA THR A 298 -0.12 -2.32 -1.18
C THR A 298 1.24 -1.86 -0.65
N LEU A 299 2.07 -1.20 -1.46
CA LEU A 299 3.36 -0.67 -1.03
C LEU A 299 3.29 0.68 -0.30
N GLY A 300 2.10 1.22 -0.04
CA GLY A 300 1.88 2.43 0.76
C GLY A 300 1.76 3.72 -0.05
N GLY A 301 1.92 3.68 -1.38
CA GLY A 301 1.63 4.83 -2.24
C GLY A 301 0.14 5.16 -2.20
N VAL A 302 -0.21 6.44 -2.28
CA VAL A 302 -1.61 6.92 -2.22
C VAL A 302 -1.95 7.77 -3.43
N THR A 303 -3.24 7.79 -3.79
CA THR A 303 -3.77 8.72 -4.78
C THR A 303 -3.83 10.14 -4.22
N GLU A 304 -3.96 11.12 -5.11
CA GLU A 304 -4.10 12.52 -4.71
C GLU A 304 -5.34 12.77 -3.84
N ALA A 305 -6.45 12.09 -4.12
CA ALA A 305 -7.66 12.16 -3.30
C ALA A 305 -7.38 11.68 -1.87
N THR A 306 -6.69 10.56 -1.72
CA THR A 306 -6.30 10.02 -0.41
C THR A 306 -5.30 10.93 0.30
N ARG A 307 -4.34 11.50 -0.42
CA ARG A 307 -3.39 12.48 0.14
C ARG A 307 -4.13 13.69 0.73
N ARG A 308 -5.02 14.30 -0.05
CA ARG A 308 -5.82 15.47 0.41
C ARG A 308 -6.67 15.12 1.62
N PHE A 309 -7.24 13.93 1.62
CA PHE A 309 -8.03 13.45 2.75
C PHE A 309 -7.17 13.33 4.03
N ILE A 310 -5.98 12.70 3.95
CA ILE A 310 -5.06 12.55 5.10
C ILE A 310 -4.61 13.93 5.62
N VAL A 311 -4.27 14.88 4.74
CA VAL A 311 -3.94 16.27 5.13
C VAL A 311 -5.13 16.93 5.84
N LYS A 312 -6.34 16.75 5.34
CA LYS A 312 -7.55 17.29 5.99
C LYS A 312 -7.77 16.68 7.39
N CYS A 313 -7.57 15.37 7.53
CA CYS A 313 -7.65 14.68 8.82
C CYS A 313 -6.58 15.20 9.80
N ALA A 314 -5.34 15.38 9.35
CA ALA A 314 -4.27 15.92 10.16
C ALA A 314 -4.62 17.33 10.66
N GLY A 315 -5.14 18.19 9.79
CA GLY A 315 -5.59 19.53 10.16
C GLY A 315 -6.71 19.51 11.21
N ALA A 316 -7.71 18.64 11.06
CA ALA A 316 -8.79 18.48 12.04
C ALA A 316 -8.28 17.97 13.39
N ALA A 317 -7.34 17.04 13.37
CA ALA A 317 -6.72 16.47 14.57
C ALA A 317 -5.60 17.36 15.17
N LYS A 318 -5.27 18.48 14.55
CA LYS A 318 -4.14 19.35 14.92
C LYS A 318 -2.80 18.61 14.95
N LEU A 319 -2.62 17.66 14.04
CA LEU A 319 -1.40 16.89 13.86
C LEU A 319 -0.61 17.44 12.67
N GLU A 320 0.70 17.19 12.67
CA GLU A 320 1.49 17.40 11.46
C GLU A 320 1.10 16.39 10.37
N ASP A 321 0.98 16.86 9.12
CA ASP A 321 0.63 16.01 7.96
C ASP A 321 1.54 14.78 7.83
N ASN A 322 2.83 14.96 8.16
CA ASN A 322 3.81 13.90 8.09
C ASN A 322 3.58 12.81 9.13
N ASP A 323 3.18 13.17 10.35
CA ASP A 323 2.99 12.21 11.45
C ASP A 323 1.79 11.29 11.15
N LEU A 324 0.69 11.86 10.66
CA LEU A 324 -0.47 11.06 10.27
C LEU A 324 -0.16 10.18 9.07
N ALA A 325 0.56 10.69 8.06
CA ALA A 325 0.97 9.92 6.89
C ALA A 325 1.94 8.78 7.26
N GLU A 326 2.81 8.98 8.26
CA GLU A 326 3.71 7.97 8.80
C GLU A 326 2.91 6.87 9.51
N SER A 327 2.02 7.24 10.42
CA SER A 327 1.16 6.31 11.14
C SER A 327 0.24 5.52 10.19
N PHE A 328 -0.33 6.18 9.16
CA PHE A 328 -1.09 5.51 8.10
C PHE A 328 -0.24 4.46 7.38
N SER A 329 0.98 4.83 6.97
CA SER A 329 1.90 3.92 6.28
C SER A 329 2.27 2.72 7.16
N VAL A 330 2.50 2.94 8.46
CA VAL A 330 2.78 1.88 9.45
C VAL A 330 1.61 0.91 9.55
N GLN A 331 0.38 1.41 9.72
CA GLN A 331 -0.81 0.54 9.83
C GLN A 331 -1.01 -0.33 8.59
N LEU A 332 -0.80 0.24 7.39
CA LEU A 332 -0.87 -0.52 6.15
C LEU A 332 0.18 -1.64 6.11
N GLN A 333 1.43 -1.35 6.51
CA GLN A 333 2.51 -2.33 6.50
C GLN A 333 2.34 -3.39 7.60
N HIS A 334 1.77 -3.06 8.74
CA HIS A 334 1.35 -4.06 9.73
C HIS A 334 0.32 -5.05 9.16
N GLY A 335 -0.68 -4.53 8.43
CA GLY A 335 -1.64 -5.37 7.74
C GLY A 335 -0.98 -6.29 6.72
N ASN A 336 -0.04 -5.79 5.93
CA ASN A 336 0.74 -6.56 4.97
C ASN A 336 1.57 -7.66 5.64
N ALA A 337 2.27 -7.34 6.73
CA ALA A 337 3.09 -8.31 7.48
C ALA A 337 2.23 -9.45 8.04
N ARG A 338 1.04 -9.14 8.57
CA ARG A 338 0.08 -10.15 9.05
C ARG A 338 -0.42 -11.07 7.95
N ILE A 339 -0.75 -10.51 6.77
CA ILE A 339 -1.17 -11.30 5.59
C ILE A 339 -0.05 -12.26 5.20
N LEU A 340 1.19 -11.78 5.07
CA LEU A 340 2.34 -12.60 4.71
C LEU A 340 2.56 -13.72 5.73
N ALA A 341 2.56 -13.40 7.02
CA ALA A 341 2.74 -14.38 8.09
C ALA A 341 1.64 -15.46 8.09
N GLN A 342 0.39 -15.07 7.82
CA GLN A 342 -0.73 -16.02 7.72
C GLN A 342 -0.60 -16.93 6.50
N ALA A 343 -0.27 -16.36 5.34
CA ALA A 343 -0.11 -17.09 4.10
C ALA A 343 1.06 -18.11 4.20
N LEU A 344 2.18 -17.72 4.81
CA LEU A 344 3.32 -18.60 5.04
C LEU A 344 2.96 -19.77 5.95
N ARG A 345 2.25 -19.52 7.05
CA ARG A 345 1.76 -20.61 7.92
C ARG A 345 0.88 -21.62 7.17
N GLY A 346 0.07 -21.14 6.23
CA GLY A 346 -0.76 -21.99 5.38
C GLY A 346 0.08 -22.79 4.37
N ALA A 347 0.96 -22.12 3.63
CA ALA A 347 1.79 -22.75 2.61
C ALA A 347 2.75 -23.81 3.17
N LEU A 348 3.32 -23.57 4.36
CA LEU A 348 4.24 -24.52 5.01
C LEU A 348 3.54 -25.70 5.71
N ARG A 349 2.22 -25.65 5.91
CA ARG A 349 1.42 -26.72 6.50
C ARG A 349 0.70 -27.58 5.46
N ALA A 350 0.64 -27.13 4.20
CA ALA A 350 0.05 -27.93 3.13
C ALA A 350 0.90 -29.21 2.96
N PRO A 351 0.29 -30.41 3.00
CA PRO A 351 1.02 -31.65 2.68
C PRO A 351 1.52 -31.55 1.25
N ALA A 352 2.76 -31.99 1.04
CA ALA A 352 3.40 -32.08 -0.26
C ALA A 352 2.65 -33.07 -1.18
#